data_17915b8b1675f0def43ca744023e5513
#
_entry.id   17915b8b1675f0def43ca744023e5513
#
_cell.length_a   1.000
_cell.length_b   1.000
_cell.length_c   1.000
_cell.angle_alpha   90.00
_cell.angle_beta   90.00
_cell.angle_gamma   90.00
#
_symmetry.space_group_name_H-M   'P 1'
#
loop_
_entity.id
_entity.type
_entity.pdbx_description
1 polymer ?
#
loop_
_entity_poly.entity_id
_entity_poly.type
_entity_poly.pdbx_seq_one_letter_code
_entity_poly.pdbx_strand_id
1 'polypeptide(L)'
;MANAELELDLMELADLGQPLKLAHEIHRQLRAQFGSVPTQVPLAAIAAAVGIEAIEEHDNDAIEGMLAILDGRGAVSLRRNLRIGRRNFTLGHEIGHFVIPNHRFQATKFQCAKRDMGRERGGGNWAQRPVLERIEVEANEFAAALLVPRPEFHVERRKLGKVSDVVHIRSLAETFAVSQEVMANVYVREADENIAIVTSQKGLVRRVIPKPGFPYLGLRRDVPLPAECLTQRFKVANDPISNLVELPAHVWVEKSQGISALYEQVFVQDEGWAMTLLAVDEDEEEEEDESDWNRRSSRW
;
A
#
# COMPACT_ATOMS: atom_id res chain seq x y z
N MET A 1 16.40 25.55 -16.73
CA MET A 1 17.25 24.48 -16.18
C MET A 1 17.32 23.42 -17.26
N ALA A 2 18.53 23.07 -17.72
CA ALA A 2 18.73 22.05 -18.75
C ALA A 2 18.09 20.74 -18.24
N ASN A 3 17.30 20.07 -19.10
CA ASN A 3 16.79 18.71 -18.85
C ASN A 3 18.00 17.78 -18.70
N ALA A 4 18.49 17.60 -17.48
CA ALA A 4 19.41 16.50 -17.23
C ALA A 4 18.62 15.22 -17.48
N GLU A 5 19.03 14.43 -18.46
CA GLU A 5 18.47 13.12 -18.73
C GLU A 5 18.73 12.23 -17.52
N LEU A 6 17.71 11.49 -17.08
CA LEU A 6 17.88 10.56 -15.97
C LEU A 6 18.73 9.38 -16.42
N GLU A 7 19.85 9.16 -15.75
CA GLU A 7 20.69 7.99 -15.94
C GLU A 7 20.59 7.08 -14.72
N LEU A 8 20.40 5.78 -14.95
CA LEU A 8 20.36 4.76 -13.89
C LEU A 8 21.50 3.75 -14.11
N ASP A 9 22.19 3.41 -13.03
CA ASP A 9 23.16 2.31 -13.04
C ASP A 9 22.40 0.96 -13.05
N LEU A 10 22.27 0.40 -14.25
CA LEU A 10 21.56 -0.86 -14.45
C LEU A 10 22.32 -2.07 -13.89
N MET A 11 23.63 -1.98 -13.69
CA MET A 11 24.41 -3.04 -13.07
C MET A 11 24.09 -3.16 -11.59
N GLU A 12 24.06 -2.04 -10.86
CA GLU A 12 23.63 -2.03 -9.47
C GLU A 12 22.18 -2.54 -9.31
N LEU A 13 21.27 -2.21 -10.23
CA LEU A 13 19.90 -2.71 -10.21
C LEU A 13 19.82 -4.22 -10.47
N ALA A 14 20.61 -4.75 -11.39
CA ALA A 14 20.57 -6.17 -11.77
C ALA A 14 20.93 -7.12 -10.62
N ASP A 15 21.79 -6.66 -9.70
CA ASP A 15 22.26 -7.49 -8.57
C ASP A 15 21.24 -7.57 -7.41
N LEU A 16 20.23 -6.70 -7.39
CA LEU A 16 19.38 -6.56 -6.21
C LEU A 16 18.23 -7.59 -6.15
N GLY A 17 17.68 -8.04 -7.25
CA GLY A 17 16.66 -9.12 -7.33
C GLY A 17 15.37 -8.99 -6.48
N GLN A 18 15.35 -8.13 -5.45
CA GLN A 18 14.23 -7.97 -4.52
C GLN A 18 13.47 -6.68 -4.83
N PRO A 19 12.12 -6.72 -4.93
CA PRO A 19 11.29 -5.59 -5.33
C PRO A 19 11.54 -4.30 -4.54
N LEU A 20 11.55 -4.40 -3.22
CA LEU A 20 11.73 -3.24 -2.34
C LEU A 20 13.14 -2.65 -2.45
N LYS A 21 14.17 -3.50 -2.57
CA LYS A 21 15.55 -3.04 -2.71
C LYS A 21 15.77 -2.34 -4.04
N LEU A 22 15.18 -2.86 -5.13
CA LEU A 22 15.21 -2.22 -6.44
C LEU A 22 14.57 -0.84 -6.43
N ALA A 23 13.38 -0.71 -5.84
CA ALA A 23 12.72 0.59 -5.72
C ALA A 23 13.55 1.59 -4.88
N HIS A 24 14.11 1.14 -3.76
CA HIS A 24 14.96 1.99 -2.92
C HIS A 24 16.25 2.41 -3.62
N GLU A 25 16.84 1.52 -4.43
CA GLU A 25 18.04 1.83 -5.20
C GLU A 25 17.75 2.88 -6.28
N ILE A 26 16.64 2.76 -7.00
CA ILE A 26 16.21 3.81 -7.94
C ILE A 26 16.05 5.15 -7.20
N HIS A 27 15.44 5.17 -6.03
CA HIS A 27 15.32 6.40 -5.23
C HIS A 27 16.69 6.95 -4.78
N ARG A 28 17.63 6.07 -4.41
CA ARG A 28 19.00 6.46 -4.05
C ARG A 28 19.69 7.16 -5.22
N GLN A 29 19.59 6.58 -6.42
CA GLN A 29 20.19 7.14 -7.62
C GLN A 29 19.52 8.46 -8.03
N LEU A 30 18.19 8.56 -7.97
CA LEU A 30 17.46 9.82 -8.17
C LEU A 30 17.94 10.91 -7.21
N ARG A 31 18.09 10.57 -5.92
CA ARG A 31 18.55 11.53 -4.90
C ARG A 31 19.99 11.94 -5.12
N ALA A 32 20.86 11.04 -5.54
CA ALA A 32 22.25 11.34 -5.87
C ALA A 32 22.35 12.29 -7.06
N GLN A 33 21.49 12.12 -8.07
CA GLN A 33 21.54 12.92 -9.30
C GLN A 33 20.83 14.28 -9.17
N PHE A 34 19.69 14.34 -8.45
CA PHE A 34 18.83 15.53 -8.38
C PHE A 34 18.74 16.17 -6.98
N GLY A 35 19.41 15.62 -5.98
CA GLY A 35 19.40 16.11 -4.59
C GLY A 35 18.19 15.65 -3.78
N SER A 36 17.07 15.25 -4.41
CA SER A 36 15.86 14.77 -3.76
C SER A 36 15.09 13.82 -4.68
N VAL A 37 14.16 13.05 -4.10
CA VAL A 37 13.16 12.30 -4.87
C VAL A 37 11.87 13.12 -4.86
N PRO A 38 11.26 13.43 -6.02
CA PRO A 38 9.98 14.14 -6.04
C PRO A 38 8.86 13.24 -5.51
N THR A 39 7.86 13.81 -4.84
CA THR A 39 6.69 13.06 -4.36
C THR A 39 5.91 12.40 -5.51
N GLN A 40 5.88 13.05 -6.67
CA GLN A 40 5.41 12.43 -7.90
C GLN A 40 6.61 11.91 -8.70
N VAL A 41 6.91 10.65 -8.51
CA VAL A 41 8.08 9.99 -9.12
C VAL A 41 7.99 10.03 -10.65
N PRO A 42 9.07 10.40 -11.38
CA PRO A 42 9.06 10.58 -12.83
C PRO A 42 9.10 9.22 -13.56
N LEU A 43 8.01 8.47 -13.53
CA LEU A 43 7.94 7.11 -14.05
C LEU A 43 8.33 6.97 -15.52
N ALA A 44 7.96 7.94 -16.37
CA ALA A 44 8.32 7.90 -17.78
C ALA A 44 9.84 8.03 -18.00
N ALA A 45 10.50 8.88 -17.21
CA ALA A 45 11.96 9.01 -17.25
C ALA A 45 12.65 7.75 -16.72
N ILE A 46 12.12 7.15 -15.63
CA ILE A 46 12.63 5.89 -15.09
C ILE A 46 12.45 4.76 -16.12
N ALA A 47 11.28 4.66 -16.75
CA ALA A 47 11.01 3.67 -17.79
C ALA A 47 12.03 3.78 -18.94
N ALA A 48 12.27 5.00 -19.44
CA ALA A 48 13.27 5.24 -20.48
C ALA A 48 14.69 4.86 -20.02
N ALA A 49 15.08 5.27 -18.81
CA ALA A 49 16.41 5.01 -18.25
C ALA A 49 16.69 3.51 -18.04
N VAL A 50 15.66 2.69 -17.76
CA VAL A 50 15.84 1.23 -17.65
C VAL A 50 15.75 0.49 -18.99
N GLY A 51 15.38 1.16 -20.10
CA GLY A 51 15.32 0.56 -21.43
C GLY A 51 13.92 0.23 -21.94
N ILE A 52 12.88 0.85 -21.35
CA ILE A 52 11.51 0.84 -21.90
C ILE A 52 11.42 1.99 -22.93
N GLU A 53 11.43 1.64 -24.21
CA GLU A 53 11.55 2.63 -25.32
C GLU A 53 10.21 3.27 -25.71
N ALA A 54 9.09 2.61 -25.40
CA ALA A 54 7.77 3.10 -25.77
C ALA A 54 6.76 2.93 -24.60
N ILE A 55 5.94 3.94 -24.40
CA ILE A 55 4.75 3.90 -23.54
C ILE A 55 3.56 4.35 -24.40
N GLU A 56 2.71 3.41 -24.73
CA GLU A 56 1.56 3.60 -25.61
C GLU A 56 0.24 3.43 -24.85
N GLU A 57 -0.88 3.67 -25.50
CA GLU A 57 -2.21 3.45 -24.94
C GLU A 57 -3.04 2.50 -25.79
N HIS A 58 -3.91 1.70 -25.15
CA HIS A 58 -4.85 0.81 -25.80
C HIS A 58 -6.27 0.95 -25.24
N ASP A 59 -7.25 0.42 -25.96
CA ASP A 59 -8.68 0.49 -25.62
C ASP A 59 -9.26 -0.87 -25.13
N ASN A 60 -8.42 -1.86 -24.83
CA ASN A 60 -8.87 -3.16 -24.33
C ASN A 60 -9.21 -3.06 -22.83
N ASP A 61 -10.50 -3.14 -22.47
CA ASP A 61 -10.99 -3.02 -21.11
C ASP A 61 -10.62 -4.23 -20.20
N ALA A 62 -10.27 -5.36 -20.77
CA ALA A 62 -9.90 -6.55 -20.01
C ALA A 62 -8.48 -6.48 -19.41
N ILE A 63 -7.61 -5.63 -19.96
CA ILE A 63 -6.20 -5.49 -19.61
C ILE A 63 -5.94 -4.06 -19.19
N GLU A 64 -5.22 -3.84 -18.10
CA GLU A 64 -4.85 -2.50 -17.65
C GLU A 64 -3.45 -2.08 -18.09
N GLY A 65 -2.52 -3.04 -18.12
CA GLY A 65 -1.16 -2.86 -18.59
C GLY A 65 -0.66 -4.06 -19.36
N MET A 66 0.24 -3.81 -20.29
CA MET A 66 0.99 -4.82 -21.02
C MET A 66 2.45 -4.40 -21.12
N LEU A 67 3.34 -5.35 -20.93
CA LEU A 67 4.76 -5.21 -21.22
C LEU A 67 5.16 -6.24 -22.27
N ALA A 68 5.84 -5.80 -23.31
CA ALA A 68 6.54 -6.67 -24.26
C ALA A 68 8.05 -6.40 -24.19
N ILE A 69 8.85 -7.47 -24.20
CA ILE A 69 10.32 -7.40 -24.15
C ILE A 69 10.86 -8.09 -25.39
N LEU A 70 11.67 -7.36 -26.16
CA LEU A 70 12.36 -7.86 -27.34
C LEU A 70 13.82 -7.40 -27.30
N ASP A 71 14.76 -8.31 -27.42
CA ASP A 71 16.20 -8.03 -27.43
C ASP A 71 16.68 -7.14 -26.28
N GLY A 72 16.09 -7.32 -25.08
CA GLY A 72 16.42 -6.56 -23.87
C GLY A 72 15.77 -5.19 -23.79
N ARG A 73 14.94 -4.79 -24.77
CA ARG A 73 14.21 -3.52 -24.82
C ARG A 73 12.75 -3.74 -24.49
N GLY A 74 12.14 -2.80 -23.78
CA GLY A 74 10.75 -2.87 -23.35
C GLY A 74 9.83 -1.95 -24.15
N ALA A 75 8.58 -2.38 -24.34
CA ALA A 75 7.48 -1.53 -24.73
C ALA A 75 6.28 -1.76 -23.80
N VAL A 76 5.74 -0.71 -23.21
CA VAL A 76 4.59 -0.77 -22.33
C VAL A 76 3.37 -0.19 -23.04
N SER A 77 2.22 -0.85 -22.88
CA SER A 77 0.95 -0.30 -23.31
C SER A 77 -0.04 -0.26 -22.15
N LEU A 78 -0.64 0.90 -21.88
CA LEU A 78 -1.55 1.15 -20.77
C LEU A 78 -2.96 1.36 -21.29
N ARG A 79 -3.96 0.90 -20.54
CA ARG A 79 -5.35 1.18 -20.88
C ARG A 79 -5.61 2.69 -20.85
N ARG A 80 -6.31 3.18 -21.88
CA ARG A 80 -6.72 4.57 -21.96
C ARG A 80 -7.70 4.94 -20.84
N ASN A 81 -7.71 6.20 -20.47
CA ASN A 81 -8.65 6.76 -19.48
C ASN A 81 -8.53 6.19 -18.05
N LEU A 82 -7.40 5.60 -17.68
CA LEU A 82 -7.12 5.27 -16.28
C LEU A 82 -7.01 6.55 -15.45
N ARG A 83 -7.59 6.55 -14.23
CA ARG A 83 -7.34 7.61 -13.25
C ARG A 83 -5.84 7.66 -12.95
N ILE A 84 -5.31 8.86 -12.67
CA ILE A 84 -3.86 9.09 -12.54
C ILE A 84 -3.17 8.11 -11.58
N GLY A 85 -3.72 7.88 -10.38
CA GLY A 85 -3.13 6.95 -9.43
C GLY A 85 -3.12 5.50 -9.92
N ARG A 86 -4.14 5.10 -10.71
CA ARG A 86 -4.20 3.78 -11.32
C ARG A 86 -3.20 3.66 -12.46
N ARG A 87 -3.13 4.67 -13.31
CA ARG A 87 -2.18 4.75 -14.43
C ARG A 87 -0.74 4.66 -13.93
N ASN A 88 -0.40 5.42 -12.90
CA ASN A 88 0.93 5.42 -12.31
C ASN A 88 1.26 4.05 -11.71
N PHE A 89 0.32 3.45 -10.97
CA PHE A 89 0.52 2.12 -10.41
C PHE A 89 0.74 1.07 -11.49
N THR A 90 -0.07 1.09 -12.55
CA THR A 90 0.07 0.16 -13.69
C THR A 90 1.44 0.35 -14.36
N LEU A 91 1.85 1.59 -14.65
CA LEU A 91 3.17 1.82 -15.24
C LEU A 91 4.31 1.36 -14.32
N GLY A 92 4.24 1.68 -13.01
CA GLY A 92 5.21 1.21 -12.03
C GLY A 92 5.28 -0.33 -11.96
N HIS A 93 4.14 -1.00 -12.08
CA HIS A 93 4.03 -2.46 -12.12
C HIS A 93 4.72 -3.07 -13.36
N GLU A 94 4.48 -2.50 -14.54
CA GLU A 94 5.15 -2.94 -15.78
C GLU A 94 6.66 -2.67 -15.73
N ILE A 95 7.10 -1.54 -15.15
CA ILE A 95 8.52 -1.29 -14.86
C ILE A 95 9.06 -2.38 -13.93
N GLY A 96 8.30 -2.78 -12.90
CA GLY A 96 8.66 -3.87 -12.00
C GLY A 96 8.91 -5.18 -12.75
N HIS A 97 8.00 -5.59 -13.64
CA HIS A 97 8.22 -6.76 -14.48
C HIS A 97 9.46 -6.65 -15.35
N PHE A 98 9.80 -5.44 -15.80
CA PHE A 98 10.97 -5.21 -16.63
C PHE A 98 12.29 -5.26 -15.85
N VAL A 99 12.34 -4.66 -14.64
CA VAL A 99 13.61 -4.54 -13.88
C VAL A 99 13.90 -5.70 -12.94
N ILE A 100 12.87 -6.46 -12.49
CA ILE A 100 13.05 -7.63 -11.63
C ILE A 100 13.61 -8.79 -12.47
N PRO A 101 14.87 -9.23 -12.25
CA PRO A 101 15.53 -10.17 -13.17
C PRO A 101 14.76 -11.47 -13.35
N ASN A 102 14.22 -12.06 -12.28
CA ASN A 102 13.50 -13.33 -12.32
C ASN A 102 12.24 -13.27 -13.21
N HIS A 103 11.59 -12.10 -13.34
CA HIS A 103 10.39 -11.98 -14.18
C HIS A 103 10.73 -12.17 -15.65
N ARG A 104 11.81 -11.58 -16.13
CA ARG A 104 12.25 -11.72 -17.55
C ARG A 104 12.62 -13.13 -17.93
N PHE A 105 13.03 -13.98 -16.99
CA PHE A 105 13.25 -15.40 -17.25
C PHE A 105 11.96 -16.20 -17.40
N GLN A 106 10.85 -15.70 -16.83
CA GLN A 106 9.56 -16.40 -16.88
C GLN A 106 8.75 -16.07 -18.14
N ALA A 107 8.84 -14.82 -18.62
CA ALA A 107 8.09 -14.37 -19.79
C ALA A 107 8.76 -13.17 -20.47
N THR A 108 8.52 -13.07 -21.80
CA THR A 108 8.85 -11.88 -22.60
C THR A 108 7.63 -11.01 -22.88
N LYS A 109 6.45 -11.43 -22.44
CA LYS A 109 5.21 -10.68 -22.54
C LYS A 109 4.36 -10.87 -21.29
N PHE A 110 3.98 -9.75 -20.70
CA PHE A 110 3.09 -9.68 -19.53
C PHE A 110 1.78 -9.00 -19.94
N GLN A 111 0.67 -9.46 -19.38
CA GLN A 111 -0.66 -8.88 -19.56
C GLN A 111 -1.35 -8.86 -18.20
N CYS A 112 -1.45 -7.69 -17.62
CA CYS A 112 -1.89 -7.51 -16.26
C CYS A 112 -3.33 -7.00 -16.24
N ALA A 113 -4.25 -7.81 -15.73
CA ALA A 113 -5.65 -7.44 -15.56
C ALA A 113 -5.87 -6.74 -14.21
N LYS A 114 -7.02 -6.08 -14.06
CA LYS A 114 -7.40 -5.42 -12.80
C LYS A 114 -7.28 -6.31 -11.56
N ARG A 115 -7.57 -7.61 -11.69
CA ARG A 115 -7.48 -8.59 -10.59
C ARG A 115 -6.05 -8.86 -10.13
N ASP A 116 -5.05 -8.62 -10.99
CA ASP A 116 -3.64 -8.91 -10.74
C ASP A 116 -3.01 -7.74 -9.97
N MET A 117 -3.51 -6.54 -10.22
CA MET A 117 -3.10 -5.26 -9.64
C MET A 117 -3.57 -5.04 -8.20
N GLY A 118 -3.50 -5.84 -7.32
CA GLY A 118 -3.94 -5.68 -5.92
C GLY A 118 -3.66 -6.93 -5.12
N ARG A 119 -2.94 -7.88 -5.73
CA ARG A 119 -2.48 -9.08 -5.05
C ARG A 119 -1.38 -8.73 -4.07
N GLU A 120 -1.45 -9.31 -2.89
CA GLU A 120 -0.49 -9.16 -1.82
C GLU A 120 0.04 -10.52 -1.39
N ARG A 121 1.15 -10.51 -0.65
CA ARG A 121 1.75 -11.76 -0.15
C ARG A 121 0.76 -12.60 0.65
N GLY A 122 -0.13 -12.01 1.43
CA GLY A 122 -1.14 -12.72 2.23
C GLY A 122 -0.55 -13.80 3.15
N GLY A 123 -1.41 -14.45 3.93
CA GLY A 123 -1.01 -15.59 4.75
C GLY A 123 -0.78 -16.87 3.93
N GLY A 124 0.03 -17.80 4.47
CA GLY A 124 0.34 -19.09 3.86
C GLY A 124 1.78 -19.23 3.37
N ASN A 125 2.11 -20.40 2.83
CA ASN A 125 3.47 -20.69 2.37
C ASN A 125 3.75 -20.02 1.02
N TRP A 126 4.45 -18.89 1.04
CA TRP A 126 4.83 -18.12 -0.14
C TRP A 126 5.52 -18.97 -1.22
N ALA A 127 6.41 -19.88 -0.80
CA ALA A 127 7.18 -20.72 -1.75
C ALA A 127 6.31 -21.71 -2.53
N GLN A 128 5.11 -22.03 -2.01
CA GLN A 128 4.18 -22.97 -2.66
C GLN A 128 3.20 -22.29 -3.62
N ARG A 129 3.18 -20.95 -3.67
CA ARG A 129 2.33 -20.24 -4.64
C ARG A 129 2.83 -20.45 -6.07
N PRO A 130 1.91 -20.48 -7.06
CA PRO A 130 2.28 -20.48 -8.46
C PRO A 130 3.26 -19.35 -8.80
N VAL A 131 4.25 -19.61 -9.64
CA VAL A 131 5.27 -18.62 -10.03
C VAL A 131 4.62 -17.34 -10.55
N LEU A 132 3.62 -17.47 -11.42
CA LEU A 132 2.89 -16.31 -11.96
C LEU A 132 2.22 -15.46 -10.89
N GLU A 133 1.69 -16.05 -9.83
CA GLU A 133 1.16 -15.25 -8.71
C GLU A 133 2.24 -14.52 -7.95
N ARG A 134 3.41 -15.13 -7.77
CA ARG A 134 4.53 -14.51 -7.06
C ARG A 134 5.06 -13.30 -7.80
N ILE A 135 5.29 -13.41 -9.09
CA ILE A 135 5.80 -12.30 -9.90
C ILE A 135 4.81 -11.13 -9.95
N GLU A 136 3.50 -11.39 -9.98
CA GLU A 136 2.48 -10.33 -9.89
C GLU A 136 2.53 -9.57 -8.54
N VAL A 137 2.69 -10.32 -7.44
CA VAL A 137 2.83 -9.71 -6.12
C VAL A 137 4.14 -8.91 -6.01
N GLU A 138 5.24 -9.45 -6.52
CA GLU A 138 6.55 -8.77 -6.54
C GLU A 138 6.51 -7.47 -7.36
N ALA A 139 5.83 -7.47 -8.50
CA ALA A 139 5.63 -6.28 -9.31
C ALA A 139 4.74 -5.23 -8.58
N ASN A 140 3.71 -5.67 -7.86
CA ASN A 140 2.88 -4.80 -7.03
C ASN A 140 3.67 -4.17 -5.86
N GLU A 141 4.49 -4.96 -5.17
CA GLU A 141 5.36 -4.48 -4.10
C GLU A 141 6.37 -3.45 -4.61
N PHE A 142 6.99 -3.73 -5.76
CA PHE A 142 7.89 -2.80 -6.42
C PHE A 142 7.18 -1.49 -6.78
N ALA A 143 6.02 -1.56 -7.45
CA ALA A 143 5.26 -0.39 -7.87
C ALA A 143 4.86 0.49 -6.67
N ALA A 144 4.33 -0.10 -5.61
CA ALA A 144 3.95 0.63 -4.41
C ALA A 144 5.17 1.31 -3.74
N ALA A 145 6.29 0.60 -3.64
CA ALA A 145 7.52 1.14 -3.06
C ALA A 145 8.13 2.25 -3.93
N LEU A 146 8.13 2.07 -5.27
CA LEU A 146 8.65 3.07 -6.22
C LEU A 146 7.83 4.36 -6.16
N LEU A 147 6.51 4.25 -6.12
CA LEU A 147 5.61 5.41 -6.16
C LEU A 147 5.56 6.22 -4.86
N VAL A 148 5.83 5.59 -3.72
CA VAL A 148 5.78 6.24 -2.42
C VAL A 148 7.13 6.09 -1.71
N PRO A 149 8.10 6.96 -2.03
CA PRO A 149 9.40 6.95 -1.39
C PRO A 149 9.26 7.18 0.11
N ARG A 150 9.76 6.25 0.92
CA ARG A 150 9.55 6.23 2.38
C ARG A 150 10.00 7.51 3.10
N PRO A 151 11.19 8.07 2.83
CA PRO A 151 11.61 9.31 3.49
C PRO A 151 10.68 10.50 3.18
N GLU A 152 10.29 10.64 1.93
CA GLU A 152 9.38 11.68 1.45
C GLU A 152 7.97 11.49 2.03
N PHE A 153 7.49 10.24 2.13
CA PHE A 153 6.23 9.91 2.81
C PHE A 153 6.24 10.41 4.26
N HIS A 154 7.28 10.12 5.04
CA HIS A 154 7.36 10.57 6.42
C HIS A 154 7.45 12.10 6.56
N VAL A 155 8.08 12.79 5.59
CA VAL A 155 8.08 14.26 5.56
C VAL A 155 6.66 14.80 5.34
N GLU A 156 5.95 14.29 4.33
CA GLU A 156 4.58 14.75 4.03
C GLU A 156 3.58 14.34 5.13
N ARG A 157 3.70 13.13 5.67
CA ARG A 157 2.85 12.64 6.76
C ARG A 157 2.94 13.52 8.00
N ARG A 158 4.15 13.97 8.40
CA ARG A 158 4.34 14.85 9.56
C ARG A 158 3.67 16.21 9.44
N LYS A 159 3.46 16.71 8.22
CA LYS A 159 2.76 17.99 7.98
C LYS A 159 1.27 17.91 8.32
N LEU A 160 0.69 16.72 8.28
CA LEU A 160 -0.75 16.50 8.47
C LEU A 160 -1.16 16.31 9.94
N GLY A 161 -0.21 16.03 10.83
CA GLY A 161 -0.47 15.85 12.27
C GLY A 161 0.09 14.52 12.79
N LYS A 162 0.01 14.32 14.11
CA LYS A 162 0.55 13.11 14.75
C LYS A 162 -0.44 11.95 14.74
N VAL A 163 -1.67 12.22 15.16
CA VAL A 163 -2.74 11.20 15.29
C VAL A 163 -3.15 10.71 13.90
N SER A 164 -3.40 9.42 13.78
CA SER A 164 -3.88 8.83 12.53
C SER A 164 -5.27 9.34 12.18
N ASP A 165 -5.46 9.69 10.89
CA ASP A 165 -6.69 10.25 10.36
C ASP A 165 -6.90 9.76 8.92
N VAL A 166 -8.14 9.41 8.59
CA VAL A 166 -8.51 8.96 7.23
C VAL A 166 -8.29 10.05 6.17
N VAL A 167 -8.36 11.33 6.55
CA VAL A 167 -8.05 12.48 5.67
C VAL A 167 -6.60 12.45 5.19
N HIS A 168 -5.68 11.97 6.03
CA HIS A 168 -4.27 11.85 5.68
C HIS A 168 -4.08 10.94 4.47
N ILE A 169 -4.82 9.82 4.42
CA ILE A 169 -4.73 8.86 3.30
C ILE A 169 -5.13 9.53 2.00
N ARG A 170 -6.20 10.33 2.00
CA ARG A 170 -6.63 11.07 0.81
C ARG A 170 -5.59 12.10 0.39
N SER A 171 -5.14 12.93 1.32
CA SER A 171 -4.18 14.01 1.04
C SER A 171 -2.84 13.46 0.53
N LEU A 172 -2.33 12.40 1.16
CA LEU A 172 -1.10 11.75 0.73
C LEU A 172 -1.26 11.03 -0.62
N ALA A 173 -2.42 10.41 -0.88
CA ALA A 173 -2.70 9.79 -2.17
C ALA A 173 -2.65 10.81 -3.32
N GLU A 174 -3.20 12.01 -3.10
CA GLU A 174 -3.12 13.13 -4.04
C GLU A 174 -1.67 13.63 -4.21
N THR A 175 -0.95 13.82 -3.10
CA THR A 175 0.45 14.29 -3.10
C THR A 175 1.37 13.36 -3.90
N PHE A 176 1.22 12.04 -3.71
CA PHE A 176 2.04 11.04 -4.38
C PHE A 176 1.46 10.54 -5.70
N ALA A 177 0.33 11.08 -6.13
CA ALA A 177 -0.41 10.67 -7.33
C ALA A 177 -0.63 9.15 -7.42
N VAL A 178 -1.04 8.54 -6.28
CA VAL A 178 -1.41 7.13 -6.15
C VAL A 178 -2.90 6.98 -5.82
N SER A 179 -3.42 5.75 -5.88
CA SER A 179 -4.78 5.49 -5.41
C SER A 179 -4.83 5.52 -3.87
N GLN A 180 -5.99 5.86 -3.31
CA GLN A 180 -6.21 5.79 -1.86
C GLN A 180 -5.96 4.38 -1.30
N GLU A 181 -6.21 3.34 -2.08
CA GLU A 181 -5.94 1.96 -1.69
C GLU A 181 -4.44 1.68 -1.54
N VAL A 182 -3.62 2.12 -2.50
CA VAL A 182 -2.16 2.04 -2.40
C VAL A 182 -1.67 2.84 -1.19
N MET A 183 -2.17 4.06 -1.04
CA MET A 183 -1.78 4.91 0.10
C MET A 183 -2.22 4.32 1.43
N ALA A 184 -3.40 3.72 1.54
CA ALA A 184 -3.87 3.07 2.77
C ALA A 184 -2.93 1.94 3.21
N ASN A 185 -2.44 1.11 2.27
CA ASN A 185 -1.45 0.07 2.58
C ASN A 185 -0.13 0.66 3.12
N VAL A 186 0.37 1.72 2.48
CA VAL A 186 1.59 2.40 2.94
C VAL A 186 1.35 3.04 4.30
N TYR A 187 0.23 3.74 4.46
CA TYR A 187 -0.12 4.47 5.68
C TYR A 187 -0.22 3.53 6.89
N VAL A 188 -0.92 2.41 6.76
CA VAL A 188 -1.06 1.41 7.83
C VAL A 188 0.29 0.80 8.19
N ARG A 189 1.11 0.47 7.20
CA ARG A 189 2.44 -0.12 7.43
C ARG A 189 3.39 0.83 8.15
N GLU A 190 3.32 2.13 7.84
CA GLU A 190 4.24 3.15 8.35
C GLU A 190 3.67 3.91 9.57
N ALA A 191 2.44 3.63 10.02
CA ALA A 191 1.86 4.21 11.22
C ALA A 191 2.58 3.74 12.49
N ASP A 192 2.70 4.62 13.48
CA ASP A 192 3.20 4.26 14.80
C ASP A 192 2.10 3.58 15.63
N GLU A 193 0.86 4.07 15.50
CA GLU A 193 -0.31 3.53 16.19
C GLU A 193 -0.73 2.16 15.64
N ASN A 194 -1.42 1.36 16.46
CA ASN A 194 -2.00 0.10 16.05
C ASN A 194 -3.34 0.35 15.34
N ILE A 195 -3.30 0.40 14.02
CA ILE A 195 -4.44 0.77 13.18
C ILE A 195 -4.79 -0.29 12.13
N ALA A 196 -6.03 -0.24 11.66
CA ALA A 196 -6.48 -0.95 10.48
C ALA A 196 -7.35 -0.06 9.60
N ILE A 197 -7.34 -0.31 8.29
CA ILE A 197 -8.26 0.31 7.33
C ILE A 197 -9.20 -0.76 6.78
N VAL A 198 -10.49 -0.45 6.83
CA VAL A 198 -11.53 -1.26 6.19
C VAL A 198 -12.15 -0.46 5.07
N THR A 199 -12.10 -0.98 3.84
CA THR A 199 -12.86 -0.40 2.74
C THR A 199 -14.14 -1.20 2.53
N SER A 200 -15.25 -0.51 2.34
CA SER A 200 -16.56 -1.11 2.11
C SER A 200 -17.28 -0.45 0.95
N GLN A 201 -18.26 -1.13 0.39
CA GLN A 201 -19.16 -0.58 -0.61
C GLN A 201 -20.57 -1.07 -0.35
N LYS A 202 -21.51 -0.13 -0.22
CA LYS A 202 -22.93 -0.42 0.08
C LYS A 202 -23.09 -1.32 1.31
N GLY A 203 -22.27 -1.07 2.36
CA GLY A 203 -22.26 -1.83 3.61
C GLY A 203 -21.61 -3.21 3.56
N LEU A 204 -21.00 -3.60 2.43
CA LEU A 204 -20.25 -4.85 2.29
C LEU A 204 -18.75 -4.60 2.30
N VAL A 205 -18.01 -5.38 3.06
CA VAL A 205 -16.55 -5.33 3.13
C VAL A 205 -15.94 -5.61 1.76
N ARG A 206 -15.03 -4.78 1.31
CA ARG A 206 -14.24 -4.98 0.08
C ARG A 206 -12.81 -5.37 0.38
N ARG A 207 -12.23 -4.76 1.40
CA ARG A 207 -10.86 -5.05 1.82
C ARG A 207 -10.65 -4.68 3.28
N VAL A 208 -9.77 -5.42 3.94
CA VAL A 208 -9.27 -5.16 5.28
C VAL A 208 -7.75 -5.07 5.20
N ILE A 209 -7.18 -3.98 5.72
CA ILE A 209 -5.74 -3.70 5.73
C ILE A 209 -5.35 -3.46 7.19
N PRO A 210 -5.03 -4.51 7.95
CA PRO A 210 -4.60 -4.36 9.34
C PRO A 210 -3.09 -4.13 9.40
N LYS A 211 -2.62 -3.36 10.38
CA LYS A 211 -1.22 -3.37 10.79
C LYS A 211 -0.86 -4.76 11.35
N PRO A 212 0.37 -5.26 11.15
CA PRO A 212 0.81 -6.45 11.86
C PRO A 212 0.64 -6.29 13.37
N GLY A 213 -0.03 -7.24 14.02
CA GLY A 213 -0.39 -7.17 15.42
C GLY A 213 -1.76 -6.56 15.72
N PHE A 214 -2.45 -5.97 14.74
CA PHE A 214 -3.82 -5.50 14.95
C PHE A 214 -4.75 -6.67 15.30
N PRO A 215 -5.66 -6.51 16.27
CA PRO A 215 -6.60 -7.55 16.68
C PRO A 215 -7.41 -8.12 15.51
N TYR A 216 -7.71 -9.41 15.57
CA TYR A 216 -8.42 -10.10 14.50
C TYR A 216 -9.87 -9.60 14.37
N LEU A 217 -10.21 -9.06 13.18
CA LEU A 217 -11.51 -8.46 12.89
C LEU A 217 -12.60 -9.46 12.47
N GLY A 218 -12.27 -10.70 12.15
CA GLY A 218 -13.25 -11.68 11.66
C GLY A 218 -13.87 -11.36 10.29
N LEU A 219 -13.45 -10.27 9.64
CA LEU A 219 -14.05 -9.78 8.42
C LEU A 219 -13.48 -10.47 7.18
N ARG A 220 -14.35 -10.74 6.22
CA ARG A 220 -13.99 -11.26 4.90
C ARG A 220 -14.64 -10.40 3.81
N ARG A 221 -14.10 -10.49 2.62
CA ARG A 221 -14.68 -9.82 1.47
C ARG A 221 -16.15 -10.23 1.26
N ASP A 222 -16.97 -9.26 0.90
CA ASP A 222 -18.40 -9.38 0.59
C ASP A 222 -19.30 -9.81 1.79
N VAL A 223 -18.77 -9.79 3.03
CA VAL A 223 -19.61 -9.87 4.22
C VAL A 223 -20.10 -8.48 4.63
N PRO A 224 -21.29 -8.38 5.28
CA PRO A 224 -21.76 -7.11 5.84
C PRO A 224 -20.81 -6.57 6.91
N LEU A 225 -20.71 -5.23 6.97
CA LEU A 225 -20.09 -4.55 8.11
C LEU A 225 -20.87 -4.85 9.41
N PRO A 226 -20.23 -4.79 10.60
CA PRO A 226 -20.92 -4.89 11.87
C PRO A 226 -22.07 -3.88 11.98
N ALA A 227 -23.24 -4.33 12.45
CA ALA A 227 -24.44 -3.49 12.47
C ALA A 227 -24.31 -2.26 13.39
N GLU A 228 -23.50 -2.36 14.44
CA GLU A 228 -23.28 -1.30 15.43
C GLU A 228 -22.13 -0.36 15.09
N CYS A 229 -21.39 -0.60 14.01
CA CYS A 229 -20.27 0.24 13.63
C CYS A 229 -20.73 1.64 13.19
N LEU A 230 -19.83 2.62 13.35
CA LEU A 230 -20.10 3.99 12.93
C LEU A 230 -20.39 4.07 11.43
N THR A 231 -19.65 3.34 10.61
CA THR A 231 -19.80 3.33 9.14
C THR A 231 -21.23 3.01 8.69
N GLN A 232 -21.93 2.09 9.38
CA GLN A 232 -23.33 1.75 9.08
C GLN A 232 -24.33 2.84 9.51
N ARG A 233 -23.98 3.60 10.53
CA ARG A 233 -24.87 4.60 11.15
C ARG A 233 -24.59 6.02 10.70
N PHE A 234 -23.39 6.28 10.18
CA PHE A 234 -22.96 7.63 9.79
C PHE A 234 -23.76 8.13 8.59
N LYS A 235 -24.42 9.27 8.79
CA LYS A 235 -25.15 9.97 7.73
C LYS A 235 -24.40 11.22 7.34
N VAL A 236 -24.01 11.31 6.08
CA VAL A 236 -23.40 12.52 5.53
C VAL A 236 -24.38 13.67 5.60
N ALA A 237 -24.08 14.68 6.42
CA ALA A 237 -24.85 15.93 6.48
C ALA A 237 -24.15 17.02 5.65
N ASN A 238 -23.00 17.50 6.10
CA ASN A 238 -22.22 18.54 5.43
C ASN A 238 -20.79 18.07 5.10
N ASP A 239 -20.25 17.14 5.90
CA ASP A 239 -18.92 16.60 5.73
C ASP A 239 -19.01 15.08 5.50
N PRO A 240 -18.36 14.54 4.47
CA PRO A 240 -18.32 13.10 4.22
C PRO A 240 -17.42 12.35 5.22
N ILE A 241 -16.76 13.06 6.14
CA ILE A 241 -15.82 12.51 7.12
C ILE A 241 -16.41 12.69 8.52
N SER A 242 -16.40 11.61 9.29
CA SER A 242 -16.81 11.67 10.71
C SER A 242 -15.68 12.18 11.61
N ASN A 243 -16.02 12.58 12.84
CA ASN A 243 -15.04 12.64 13.91
C ASN A 243 -14.55 11.22 14.22
N LEU A 244 -13.39 11.12 14.89
CA LEU A 244 -12.93 9.90 15.52
C LEU A 244 -13.83 9.63 16.74
N VAL A 245 -14.43 8.44 16.81
CA VAL A 245 -15.42 8.08 17.84
C VAL A 245 -14.97 6.80 18.52
N GLU A 246 -14.95 6.80 19.83
CA GLU A 246 -14.71 5.60 20.62
C GLU A 246 -15.93 4.68 20.58
N LEU A 247 -15.69 3.38 20.36
CA LEU A 247 -16.69 2.32 20.31
C LEU A 247 -16.25 1.14 21.18
N PRO A 248 -17.24 0.35 21.70
CA PRO A 248 -16.91 -0.91 22.33
C PRO A 248 -16.14 -1.83 21.39
N ALA A 249 -15.00 -2.35 21.84
CA ALA A 249 -14.09 -3.12 20.99
C ALA A 249 -14.77 -4.34 20.31
N HIS A 250 -15.75 -4.97 20.99
CA HIS A 250 -16.48 -6.11 20.47
C HIS A 250 -17.29 -5.83 19.19
N VAL A 251 -17.49 -4.55 18.84
CA VAL A 251 -18.16 -4.18 17.57
C VAL A 251 -17.31 -4.60 16.38
N TRP A 252 -15.98 -4.53 16.49
CA TRP A 252 -15.07 -4.80 15.40
C TRP A 252 -14.20 -6.04 15.58
N VAL A 253 -13.88 -6.41 16.83
CA VAL A 253 -12.93 -7.49 17.13
C VAL A 253 -13.60 -8.65 17.85
N GLU A 254 -13.20 -9.87 17.50
CA GLU A 254 -13.76 -11.08 18.13
C GLU A 254 -13.29 -11.28 19.57
N LYS A 255 -12.06 -10.84 19.85
CA LYS A 255 -11.44 -10.91 21.19
C LYS A 255 -10.99 -9.51 21.60
N SER A 256 -11.66 -8.95 22.58
CA SER A 256 -11.40 -7.60 23.09
C SER A 256 -10.51 -7.58 24.33
N GLN A 257 -9.99 -8.72 24.78
CA GLN A 257 -9.10 -8.79 25.93
C GLN A 257 -7.77 -8.07 25.60
N GLY A 258 -7.29 -7.20 26.49
CA GLY A 258 -6.09 -6.40 26.28
C GLY A 258 -6.29 -5.16 25.40
N ILE A 259 -7.54 -4.79 25.10
CA ILE A 259 -7.87 -3.56 24.36
C ILE A 259 -8.56 -2.61 25.33
N SER A 260 -7.89 -1.50 25.68
CA SER A 260 -8.45 -0.45 26.54
C SER A 260 -9.45 0.42 25.80
N ALA A 261 -9.19 0.75 24.54
CA ALA A 261 -10.10 1.53 23.70
C ALA A 261 -10.01 1.15 22.23
N LEU A 262 -11.12 1.27 21.51
CA LEU A 262 -11.19 1.17 20.06
C LEU A 262 -11.88 2.39 19.49
N TYR A 263 -11.25 3.00 18.52
CA TYR A 263 -11.74 4.21 17.85
C TYR A 263 -12.07 3.91 16.39
N GLU A 264 -13.14 4.52 15.90
CA GLU A 264 -13.56 4.44 14.50
C GLU A 264 -13.71 5.85 13.92
N GLN A 265 -13.19 6.02 12.70
CA GLN A 265 -13.43 7.20 11.86
C GLN A 265 -13.80 6.75 10.46
N VAL A 266 -14.72 7.46 9.82
CA VAL A 266 -15.30 7.08 8.53
C VAL A 266 -15.14 8.21 7.53
N PHE A 267 -14.75 7.86 6.32
CA PHE A 267 -14.83 8.69 5.13
C PHE A 267 -15.79 8.04 4.13
N VAL A 268 -16.95 8.65 3.92
CA VAL A 268 -17.94 8.21 2.94
C VAL A 268 -17.60 8.82 1.58
N GLN A 269 -17.65 8.00 0.54
CA GLN A 269 -17.33 8.36 -0.85
C GLN A 269 -18.53 8.06 -1.75
N ASP A 270 -18.40 8.44 -3.03
CA ASP A 270 -19.44 8.21 -4.04
C ASP A 270 -19.75 6.72 -4.24
N GLU A 271 -20.89 6.43 -4.86
CA GLU A 271 -21.34 5.08 -5.20
C GLU A 271 -21.46 4.12 -3.99
N GLY A 272 -21.59 4.67 -2.77
CA GLY A 272 -21.71 3.91 -1.54
C GLY A 272 -20.40 3.30 -1.03
N TRP A 273 -19.27 3.80 -1.50
CA TRP A 273 -17.96 3.46 -0.93
C TRP A 273 -17.75 4.18 0.40
N ALA A 274 -17.07 3.50 1.30
CA ALA A 274 -16.57 4.09 2.53
C ALA A 274 -15.19 3.52 2.87
N MET A 275 -14.37 4.38 3.49
CA MET A 275 -13.10 4.00 4.10
C MET A 275 -13.22 4.24 5.59
N THR A 276 -12.95 3.21 6.38
CA THR A 276 -13.02 3.22 7.85
C THR A 276 -11.62 3.06 8.40
N LEU A 277 -11.17 4.00 9.21
CA LEU A 277 -9.99 3.89 10.06
C LEU A 277 -10.43 3.30 11.40
N LEU A 278 -9.76 2.26 11.83
CA LEU A 278 -9.84 1.71 13.19
C LEU A 278 -8.51 1.93 13.87
N ALA A 279 -8.52 2.40 15.11
CA ALA A 279 -7.34 2.49 15.96
C ALA A 279 -7.65 1.82 17.30
N VAL A 280 -6.69 1.10 17.86
CA VAL A 280 -6.81 0.46 19.17
C VAL A 280 -5.72 0.95 20.09
N ASP A 281 -6.10 1.23 21.33
CA ASP A 281 -5.19 1.38 22.43
C ASP A 281 -5.17 0.04 23.18
N GLU A 282 -3.98 -0.49 23.42
CA GLU A 282 -3.78 -1.70 24.20
C GLU A 282 -3.58 -1.34 25.66
N ASP A 283 -4.04 -2.22 26.55
CA ASP A 283 -3.73 -2.09 27.98
C ASP A 283 -2.19 -2.12 28.10
N GLU A 284 -1.61 -1.16 28.85
CA GLU A 284 -0.22 -1.25 29.23
C GLU A 284 -0.06 -2.58 30.00
N GLU A 285 0.68 -3.52 29.47
CA GLU A 285 1.09 -4.70 30.25
C GLU A 285 1.83 -4.13 31.46
N GLU A 286 1.23 -4.24 32.68
CA GLU A 286 1.96 -4.03 33.90
C GLU A 286 3.16 -4.98 33.81
N GLU A 287 4.37 -4.44 33.58
CA GLU A 287 5.60 -5.19 33.77
C GLU A 287 5.52 -5.76 35.18
N GLU A 288 5.18 -7.06 35.30
CA GLU A 288 5.30 -7.76 36.57
C GLU A 288 6.74 -7.60 37.01
N ASP A 289 6.91 -6.74 38.01
CA ASP A 289 8.19 -6.40 38.58
C ASP A 289 8.86 -7.70 39.03
N GLU A 290 9.85 -8.21 38.28
CA GLU A 290 10.62 -9.40 38.59
C GLU A 290 11.22 -9.32 40.03
N SER A 291 11.09 -8.18 40.71
CA SER A 291 11.50 -7.96 42.09
C SER A 291 10.69 -8.78 43.11
N ASP A 292 9.45 -9.18 42.80
CA ASP A 292 8.59 -9.93 43.72
C ASP A 292 8.88 -11.45 43.70
N TRP A 293 9.48 -11.96 42.65
CA TRP A 293 9.91 -13.36 42.54
C TRP A 293 11.11 -13.65 43.49
N ASN A 294 12.01 -12.69 43.62
CA ASN A 294 13.17 -12.83 44.52
C ASN A 294 12.85 -12.69 46.01
N ARG A 295 11.70 -12.10 46.39
CA ARG A 295 11.24 -12.02 47.80
C ARG A 295 10.58 -13.31 48.30
N ARG A 296 10.03 -14.14 47.41
CA ARG A 296 9.39 -15.40 47.80
C ARG A 296 10.35 -16.60 47.88
N SER A 297 11.52 -16.52 47.21
CA SER A 297 12.52 -17.60 47.22
C SER A 297 13.50 -17.54 48.40
N SER A 298 13.48 -16.53 49.25
CA SER A 298 14.36 -16.39 50.42
C SER A 298 13.75 -16.82 51.76
N ARG A 299 12.61 -17.55 51.73
CA ARG A 299 11.98 -18.11 52.94
C ARG A 299 11.76 -19.63 52.79
N TRP A 300 12.89 -20.39 52.63
CA TRP A 300 12.95 -21.82 53.00
C TRP A 300 14.38 -22.15 53.36
#